data_1ac4221a56cbfbe1dc983c70a51bdb10
#
_entry.id   1ac4221a56cbfbe1dc983c70a51bdb10
#
_cell.length_a   1.000
_cell.length_b   1.000
_cell.length_c   1.000
_cell.angle_alpha   90.00
_cell.angle_beta   90.00
_cell.angle_gamma   90.00
#
_symmetry.space_group_name_H-M   'P 1'
#
loop_
_entity.id
_entity.type
_entity.pdbx_description
1 polymer ?
#
loop_
_entity_poly.entity_id
_entity_poly.type
_entity_poly.pdbx_seq_one_letter_code
_entity_poly.pdbx_strand_id
1 'polypeptide(L)'
;MNNSNQSKLTLIPVMITFFTMGFVDLVGAVSNNMQEDFGLSDSAANFFPSLVFFWFLIFSVPTGMLMNKIGRKKTVLLSVVITTLAVFLPLFDSFMPTKESQLWLMYISFSLLGIGNAIMQTGINPLVTMLVKGHLASTLTFGQFVKAIASFIAPLIAAWGATTTAPILGLSWRILFLLFFVIG
;
A
#
# COMPACT_ATOMS: atom_id res chain seq x y z
N MET A 1 11.39 -27.55 -18.44
CA MET A 1 11.15 -27.00 -17.09
C MET A 1 9.79 -27.51 -16.63
N ASN A 2 9.74 -28.10 -15.43
CA ASN A 2 8.56 -28.81 -14.93
C ASN A 2 7.40 -27.81 -14.66
N ASN A 3 6.20 -28.07 -15.11
CA ASN A 3 5.01 -27.20 -14.93
C ASN A 3 4.76 -26.79 -13.48
N SER A 4 5.18 -27.59 -12.50
CA SER A 4 5.08 -27.28 -11.07
C SER A 4 6.01 -26.15 -10.62
N ASN A 5 7.18 -25.99 -11.24
CA ASN A 5 8.12 -24.92 -10.91
C ASN A 5 7.70 -23.57 -11.53
N GLN A 6 7.08 -23.59 -12.70
CA GLN A 6 6.52 -22.36 -13.30
C GLN A 6 5.35 -21.80 -12.49
N SER A 7 4.48 -22.65 -11.95
CA SER A 7 3.36 -22.18 -11.10
C SER A 7 3.86 -21.57 -9.78
N LYS A 8 4.90 -22.14 -9.15
CA LYS A 8 5.48 -21.61 -7.92
C LYS A 8 6.15 -20.24 -8.13
N LEU A 9 6.91 -20.08 -9.21
CA LEU A 9 7.56 -18.81 -9.55
C LEU A 9 6.56 -17.69 -9.84
N THR A 10 5.38 -18.01 -10.37
CA THR A 10 4.32 -17.04 -10.64
C THR A 10 3.58 -16.62 -9.36
N LEU A 11 3.53 -17.48 -8.33
CA LEU A 11 2.85 -17.19 -7.07
C LEU A 11 3.66 -16.21 -6.18
N ILE A 12 4.98 -16.19 -6.28
CA ILE A 12 5.82 -15.29 -5.45
C ILE A 12 5.47 -13.81 -5.66
N PRO A 13 5.42 -13.26 -6.89
CA PRO A 13 5.00 -11.88 -7.10
C PRO A 13 3.57 -11.59 -6.61
N VAL A 14 2.67 -12.58 -6.74
CA VAL A 14 1.31 -12.45 -6.23
C VAL A 14 1.29 -12.34 -4.71
N MET A 15 2.07 -13.14 -4.00
CA MET A 15 2.18 -13.07 -2.53
C MET A 15 2.84 -11.76 -2.09
N ILE A 16 3.84 -11.26 -2.81
CA ILE A 16 4.42 -9.92 -2.56
C ILE A 16 3.32 -8.85 -2.73
N THR A 17 2.48 -8.94 -3.74
CA THR A 17 1.36 -8.02 -3.95
C THR A 17 0.37 -8.05 -2.76
N PHE A 18 0.03 -9.24 -2.23
CA PHE A 18 -0.78 -9.34 -1.01
C PHE A 18 -0.08 -8.72 0.20
N PHE A 19 1.23 -8.91 0.32
CA PHE A 19 2.01 -8.32 1.40
C PHE A 19 2.00 -6.79 1.32
N THR A 20 2.22 -6.22 0.13
CA THR A 20 2.16 -4.76 -0.07
C THR A 20 0.79 -4.18 0.21
N MET A 21 -0.30 -4.91 -0.10
CA MET A 21 -1.65 -4.50 0.28
C MET A 21 -1.84 -4.34 1.79
N GLY A 22 -1.19 -5.19 2.60
CA GLY A 22 -1.26 -5.12 4.05
C GLY A 22 -0.62 -3.85 4.63
N PHE A 23 0.37 -3.29 3.97
CA PHE A 23 0.98 -2.04 4.41
C PHE A 23 0.04 -0.83 4.30
N VAL A 24 -0.95 -0.86 3.44
CA VAL A 24 -1.93 0.24 3.32
C VAL A 24 -2.84 0.33 4.54
N ASP A 25 -3.05 -0.77 5.25
CA ASP A 25 -3.83 -0.78 6.49
C ASP A 25 -3.12 0.00 7.63
N LEU A 26 -1.84 0.40 7.43
CA LEU A 26 -1.06 1.28 8.31
C LEU A 26 -1.53 2.72 8.40
N VAL A 27 -2.32 3.16 7.46
CA VAL A 27 -2.69 4.59 7.37
C VAL A 27 -3.23 5.10 8.71
N GLY A 28 -3.93 4.24 9.46
CA GLY A 28 -4.41 4.57 10.81
C GLY A 28 -3.29 4.78 11.83
N ALA A 29 -2.24 3.95 11.82
CA ALA A 29 -1.10 4.08 12.72
C ALA A 29 -0.22 5.29 12.37
N VAL A 30 -0.05 5.57 11.09
CA VAL A 30 0.73 6.70 10.59
C VAL A 30 0.01 8.03 10.87
N SER A 31 -1.32 8.07 10.89
CA SER A 31 -2.07 9.30 11.17
C SER A 31 -1.76 9.90 12.54
N ASN A 32 -1.48 9.09 13.56
CA ASN A 32 -1.08 9.56 14.89
C ASN A 32 0.29 10.26 14.85
N ASN A 33 1.27 9.69 14.13
CA ASN A 33 2.57 10.32 13.97
C ASN A 33 2.48 11.63 13.17
N MET A 34 1.60 11.68 12.16
CA MET A 34 1.34 12.91 11.41
C MET A 34 0.66 13.97 12.26
N GLN A 35 -0.23 13.58 13.17
CA GLN A 35 -0.87 14.48 14.12
C GLN A 35 0.18 15.21 14.96
N GLU A 36 1.15 14.47 15.50
CA GLU A 36 2.24 15.04 16.31
C GLU A 36 3.18 15.92 15.47
N ASP A 37 3.65 15.45 14.32
CA ASP A 37 4.61 16.17 13.47
C ASP A 37 4.06 17.48 12.90
N PHE A 38 2.78 17.47 12.48
CA PHE A 38 2.14 18.62 11.85
C PHE A 38 1.26 19.44 12.80
N GLY A 39 1.07 19.00 14.05
CA GLY A 39 0.20 19.67 15.03
C GLY A 39 -1.26 19.67 14.61
N LEU A 40 -1.74 18.55 14.03
CA LEU A 40 -3.10 18.43 13.51
C LEU A 40 -4.10 18.16 14.63
N SER A 41 -5.35 18.61 14.44
CA SER A 41 -6.46 18.16 15.27
C SER A 41 -6.78 16.68 15.00
N ASP A 42 -7.44 15.99 15.94
CA ASP A 42 -7.87 14.60 15.80
C ASP A 42 -8.67 14.38 14.51
N SER A 43 -9.56 15.32 14.18
CA SER A 43 -10.37 15.24 12.96
C SER A 43 -9.52 15.35 11.69
N ALA A 44 -8.51 16.22 11.67
CA ALA A 44 -7.62 16.40 10.54
C ALA A 44 -6.69 15.19 10.35
N ALA A 45 -6.18 14.61 11.45
CA ALA A 45 -5.36 13.40 11.40
C ALA A 45 -6.16 12.19 10.89
N ASN A 46 -7.39 12.01 11.39
CA ASN A 46 -8.27 10.91 10.95
C ASN A 46 -8.83 11.10 9.52
N PHE A 47 -8.64 12.27 8.93
CA PHE A 47 -9.02 12.49 7.53
C PHE A 47 -8.13 11.68 6.58
N PHE A 48 -6.86 11.41 6.91
CA PHE A 48 -5.97 10.64 6.05
C PHE A 48 -6.42 9.18 5.83
N PRO A 49 -6.71 8.38 6.87
CA PRO A 49 -7.33 7.07 6.68
C PRO A 49 -8.65 7.15 5.91
N SER A 50 -9.49 8.12 6.26
CA SER A 50 -10.79 8.31 5.58
C SER A 50 -10.63 8.59 4.10
N LEU A 51 -9.63 9.39 3.71
CA LEU A 51 -9.32 9.72 2.33
C LEU A 51 -8.91 8.47 1.53
N VAL A 52 -8.10 7.59 2.11
CA VAL A 52 -7.73 6.32 1.48
C VAL A 52 -8.95 5.44 1.22
N PHE A 53 -9.83 5.27 2.22
CA PHE A 53 -11.06 4.48 2.06
C PHE A 53 -12.08 5.13 1.13
N PHE A 54 -12.14 6.45 1.06
CA PHE A 54 -12.96 7.19 0.11
C PHE A 54 -12.60 6.85 -1.35
N TRP A 55 -11.30 6.78 -1.66
CA TRP A 55 -10.85 6.39 -2.98
C TRP A 55 -11.17 4.93 -3.31
N PHE A 56 -11.24 4.04 -2.31
CA PHE A 56 -11.75 2.68 -2.50
C PHE A 56 -13.19 2.68 -3.02
N LEU A 57 -14.05 3.49 -2.43
CA LEU A 57 -15.45 3.61 -2.86
C LEU A 57 -15.54 4.04 -4.34
N ILE A 58 -14.73 5.03 -4.73
CA ILE A 58 -14.77 5.58 -6.09
C ILE A 58 -14.15 4.62 -7.11
N PHE A 59 -12.97 4.05 -6.83
CA PHE A 59 -12.19 3.32 -7.83
C PHE A 59 -12.51 1.82 -7.94
N SER A 60 -13.26 1.24 -7.03
CA SER A 60 -13.60 -0.20 -7.09
C SER A 60 -14.35 -0.57 -8.38
N VAL A 61 -15.40 0.18 -8.72
CA VAL A 61 -16.19 -0.08 -9.95
C VAL A 61 -15.41 0.27 -11.23
N PRO A 62 -14.81 1.46 -11.38
CA PRO A 62 -13.96 1.79 -12.52
C PRO A 62 -12.82 0.80 -12.77
N THR A 63 -12.25 0.22 -11.71
CA THR A 63 -11.19 -0.80 -11.83
C THR A 63 -11.72 -2.07 -12.53
N GLY A 64 -12.93 -2.52 -12.20
CA GLY A 64 -13.55 -3.63 -12.90
C GLY A 64 -13.71 -3.37 -14.40
N MET A 65 -14.13 -2.15 -14.77
CA MET A 65 -14.22 -1.74 -16.17
C MET A 65 -12.83 -1.64 -16.83
N LEU A 66 -11.84 -1.15 -16.12
CA LEU A 66 -10.46 -1.06 -16.59
C LEU A 66 -9.88 -2.45 -16.88
N MET A 67 -10.12 -3.44 -15.99
CA MET A 67 -9.69 -4.82 -16.21
C MET A 67 -10.26 -5.43 -17.48
N ASN A 68 -11.48 -5.07 -17.87
CA ASN A 68 -12.07 -5.53 -19.12
C ASN A 68 -11.40 -4.92 -20.36
N LYS A 69 -10.83 -3.70 -20.23
CA LYS A 69 -10.17 -3.00 -21.34
C LYS A 69 -8.70 -3.40 -21.51
N ILE A 70 -7.92 -3.39 -20.43
CA ILE A 70 -6.46 -3.59 -20.50
C ILE A 70 -6.00 -4.96 -19.99
N GLY A 71 -6.91 -5.74 -19.40
CA GLY A 71 -6.64 -7.05 -18.84
C GLY A 71 -6.14 -7.01 -17.39
N ARG A 72 -6.34 -8.12 -16.66
CA ARG A 72 -6.08 -8.23 -15.21
C ARG A 72 -4.63 -7.96 -14.84
N LYS A 73 -3.68 -8.54 -15.58
CA LYS A 73 -2.24 -8.37 -15.31
C LYS A 73 -1.82 -6.90 -15.41
N LYS A 74 -2.22 -6.21 -16.47
CA LYS A 74 -1.85 -4.79 -16.66
C LYS A 74 -2.50 -3.89 -15.62
N THR A 75 -3.73 -4.22 -15.19
CA THR A 75 -4.42 -3.47 -14.11
C THR A 75 -3.67 -3.60 -12.79
N VAL A 76 -3.24 -4.81 -12.40
CA VAL A 76 -2.43 -5.00 -11.19
C VAL A 76 -1.07 -4.31 -11.31
N LEU A 77 -0.39 -4.40 -12.44
CA LEU A 77 0.87 -3.67 -12.66
C LEU A 77 0.69 -2.15 -12.54
N LEU A 78 -0.40 -1.62 -13.09
CA LEU A 78 -0.72 -0.19 -12.96
C LEU A 78 -0.91 0.20 -11.48
N SER A 79 -1.59 -0.63 -10.69
CA SER A 79 -1.76 -0.37 -9.26
C SER A 79 -0.42 -0.36 -8.52
N VAL A 80 0.49 -1.28 -8.84
CA VAL A 80 1.85 -1.29 -8.26
C VAL A 80 2.57 0.03 -8.57
N VAL A 81 2.55 0.48 -9.82
CA VAL A 81 3.19 1.75 -10.21
C VAL A 81 2.60 2.93 -9.44
N ILE A 82 1.26 3.04 -9.36
CA ILE A 82 0.59 4.13 -8.64
C ILE A 82 0.95 4.07 -7.14
N THR A 83 0.91 2.89 -6.52
CA THR A 83 1.24 2.71 -5.10
C THR A 83 2.70 3.03 -4.82
N THR A 84 3.62 2.60 -5.69
CA THR A 84 5.05 2.91 -5.58
C THR A 84 5.30 4.41 -5.66
N LEU A 85 4.66 5.12 -6.59
CA LEU A 85 4.72 6.59 -6.66
C LEU A 85 4.16 7.24 -5.40
N ALA A 86 3.03 6.72 -4.88
CA ALA A 86 2.41 7.24 -3.68
C ALA A 86 3.36 7.20 -2.47
N VAL A 87 4.02 6.06 -2.24
CA VAL A 87 4.92 5.90 -1.08
C VAL A 87 6.28 6.58 -1.28
N PHE A 88 6.63 6.91 -2.51
CA PHE A 88 7.85 7.66 -2.82
C PHE A 88 7.73 9.14 -2.41
N LEU A 89 6.55 9.74 -2.55
CA LEU A 89 6.32 11.16 -2.27
C LEU A 89 6.70 11.58 -0.82
N PRO A 90 6.28 10.87 0.25
CA PRO A 90 6.61 11.25 1.62
C PRO A 90 8.10 11.27 1.95
N LEU A 91 8.93 10.59 1.16
CA LEU A 91 10.38 10.60 1.35
C LEU A 91 11.01 11.95 0.99
N PHE A 92 10.28 12.79 0.26
CA PHE A 92 10.71 14.12 -0.17
C PHE A 92 10.13 15.26 0.67
N ASP A 93 9.36 14.96 1.72
CA ASP A 93 8.73 16.00 2.53
C ASP A 93 9.76 16.95 3.17
N SER A 94 10.92 16.41 3.58
CA SER A 94 12.03 17.17 4.15
C SER A 94 12.62 18.22 3.20
N PHE A 95 12.42 18.07 1.90
CA PHE A 95 12.85 19.06 0.90
C PHE A 95 11.81 20.16 0.67
N MET A 96 10.61 20.03 1.24
CA MET A 96 9.58 21.05 1.11
C MET A 96 9.83 22.22 2.03
N PRO A 97 9.69 23.47 1.54
CA PRO A 97 10.11 24.67 2.27
C PRO A 97 9.20 25.02 3.47
N THR A 98 7.95 24.54 3.47
CA THR A 98 6.96 24.88 4.51
C THR A 98 6.20 23.64 4.98
N LYS A 99 5.75 23.65 6.24
CA LYS A 99 4.89 22.58 6.79
C LYS A 99 3.59 22.40 6.00
N GLU A 100 3.07 23.47 5.44
CA GLU A 100 1.88 23.43 4.60
C GLU A 100 2.14 22.65 3.30
N SER A 101 3.26 22.91 2.62
CA SER A 101 3.61 22.15 1.41
C SER A 101 3.91 20.69 1.70
N GLN A 102 4.52 20.37 2.86
CA GLN A 102 4.70 18.99 3.34
C GLN A 102 3.34 18.30 3.52
N LEU A 103 2.39 18.99 4.16
CA LEU A 103 1.04 18.47 4.39
C LEU A 103 0.29 18.20 3.08
N TRP A 104 0.37 19.13 2.11
CA TRP A 104 -0.21 18.91 0.77
C TRP A 104 0.40 17.71 0.06
N LEU A 105 1.72 17.51 0.19
CA LEU A 105 2.41 16.34 -0.35
C LEU A 105 1.87 15.03 0.26
N MET A 106 1.59 15.03 1.58
CA MET A 106 0.96 13.91 2.26
C MET A 106 -0.46 13.63 1.74
N TYR A 107 -1.30 14.68 1.56
CA TYR A 107 -2.64 14.51 0.98
C TYR A 107 -2.59 13.86 -0.41
N ILE A 108 -1.68 14.28 -1.26
CA ILE A 108 -1.49 13.72 -2.60
C ILE A 108 -1.02 12.27 -2.49
N SER A 109 -0.03 11.99 -1.64
CA SER A 109 0.50 10.65 -1.40
C SER A 109 -0.60 9.69 -0.94
N PHE A 110 -1.36 10.05 0.09
CA PHE A 110 -2.43 9.19 0.64
C PHE A 110 -3.60 9.01 -0.34
N SER A 111 -3.90 10.02 -1.16
CA SER A 111 -4.87 9.89 -2.24
C SER A 111 -4.41 8.87 -3.28
N LEU A 112 -3.17 8.97 -3.75
CA LEU A 112 -2.58 8.01 -4.70
C LEU A 112 -2.48 6.61 -4.08
N LEU A 113 -2.14 6.51 -2.79
CA LEU A 113 -2.08 5.26 -2.06
C LEU A 113 -3.46 4.58 -2.02
N GLY A 114 -4.51 5.34 -1.74
CA GLY A 114 -5.89 4.86 -1.75
C GLY A 114 -6.33 4.38 -3.14
N ILE A 115 -6.04 5.16 -4.19
CA ILE A 115 -6.34 4.80 -5.58
C ILE A 115 -5.59 3.54 -5.99
N GLY A 116 -4.27 3.50 -5.78
CA GLY A 116 -3.43 2.36 -6.12
C GLY A 116 -3.87 1.08 -5.42
N ASN A 117 -4.16 1.16 -4.12
CA ASN A 117 -4.61 0.03 -3.34
C ASN A 117 -6.03 -0.44 -3.73
N ALA A 118 -6.96 0.48 -4.05
CA ALA A 118 -8.27 0.12 -4.57
C ALA A 118 -8.17 -0.68 -5.88
N ILE A 119 -7.31 -0.25 -6.80
CA ILE A 119 -7.04 -0.96 -8.06
C ILE A 119 -6.40 -2.32 -7.78
N MET A 120 -5.44 -2.37 -6.86
CA MET A 120 -4.73 -3.61 -6.49
C MET A 120 -5.67 -4.64 -5.88
N GLN A 121 -6.45 -4.27 -4.86
CA GLN A 121 -7.37 -5.19 -4.19
C GLN A 121 -8.49 -5.69 -5.13
N THR A 122 -9.00 -4.84 -5.99
CA THR A 122 -10.02 -5.24 -6.97
C THR A 122 -9.42 -6.16 -8.05
N GLY A 123 -8.17 -5.93 -8.45
CA GLY A 123 -7.52 -6.65 -9.55
C GLY A 123 -6.85 -7.96 -9.17
N ILE A 124 -6.32 -8.09 -7.94
CA ILE A 124 -5.49 -9.24 -7.55
C ILE A 124 -6.29 -10.55 -7.49
N ASN A 125 -7.48 -10.55 -6.90
CA ASN A 125 -8.30 -11.76 -6.79
C ASN A 125 -8.65 -12.35 -8.16
N PRO A 126 -9.18 -11.58 -9.15
CA PRO A 126 -9.37 -12.06 -10.50
C PRO A 126 -8.08 -12.48 -11.21
N LEU A 127 -6.93 -11.88 -10.88
CA LEU A 127 -5.64 -12.30 -11.43
C LEU A 127 -5.27 -13.70 -10.91
N VAL A 128 -5.39 -13.93 -9.60
CA VAL A 128 -5.13 -15.25 -8.99
C VAL A 128 -5.98 -16.33 -9.61
N THR A 129 -7.26 -16.07 -9.90
CA THR A 129 -8.14 -17.04 -10.55
C THR A 129 -7.66 -17.49 -11.92
N MET A 130 -6.91 -16.64 -12.63
CA MET A 130 -6.30 -17.01 -13.92
C MET A 130 -5.04 -17.84 -13.78
N LEU A 131 -4.27 -17.61 -12.71
CA LEU A 131 -2.94 -18.18 -12.53
C LEU A 131 -2.99 -19.54 -11.85
N VAL A 132 -4.00 -19.76 -11.00
CA VAL A 132 -4.09 -20.96 -10.17
C VAL A 132 -5.21 -21.87 -10.66
N LYS A 133 -4.83 -23.07 -11.11
CA LYS A 133 -5.77 -24.14 -11.46
C LYS A 133 -5.85 -25.13 -10.29
N GLY A 134 -7.03 -25.28 -9.70
CA GLY A 134 -7.32 -26.32 -8.70
C GLY A 134 -7.44 -25.80 -7.26
N HIS A 135 -6.42 -25.18 -6.68
CA HIS A 135 -6.41 -24.76 -5.26
C HIS A 135 -6.68 -23.26 -5.05
N LEU A 136 -7.67 -22.71 -5.75
CA LEU A 136 -7.94 -21.28 -5.75
C LEU A 136 -8.28 -20.75 -4.35
N ALA A 137 -9.19 -21.40 -3.63
CA ALA A 137 -9.61 -20.96 -2.30
C ALA A 137 -8.42 -20.93 -1.32
N SER A 138 -7.62 -21.99 -1.29
CA SER A 138 -6.41 -22.06 -0.44
C SER A 138 -5.39 -20.95 -0.79
N THR A 139 -5.20 -20.68 -2.08
CA THR A 139 -4.26 -19.65 -2.53
C THR A 139 -4.72 -18.24 -2.14
N LEU A 140 -6.02 -17.94 -2.29
CA LEU A 140 -6.59 -16.67 -1.86
C LEU A 140 -6.54 -16.51 -0.34
N THR A 141 -6.88 -17.56 0.41
CA THR A 141 -6.79 -17.54 1.88
C THR A 141 -5.35 -17.33 2.34
N PHE A 142 -4.38 -18.00 1.72
CA PHE A 142 -2.98 -17.80 2.01
C PHE A 142 -2.51 -16.37 1.66
N GLY A 143 -2.98 -15.80 0.56
CA GLY A 143 -2.72 -14.40 0.21
C GLY A 143 -3.26 -13.43 1.27
N GLN A 144 -4.49 -13.64 1.75
CA GLN A 144 -5.07 -12.83 2.84
C GLN A 144 -4.30 -13.00 4.16
N PHE A 145 -3.80 -14.19 4.44
CA PHE A 145 -2.91 -14.43 5.60
C PHE A 145 -1.60 -13.65 5.48
N VAL A 146 -0.97 -13.64 4.30
CA VAL A 146 0.24 -12.84 4.03
C VAL A 146 -0.05 -11.34 4.19
N LYS A 147 -1.21 -10.86 3.69
CA LYS A 147 -1.69 -9.50 3.92
C LYS A 147 -1.82 -9.19 5.42
N ALA A 148 -2.44 -10.07 6.19
CA ALA A 148 -2.64 -9.89 7.62
C ALA A 148 -1.31 -9.82 8.39
N ILE A 149 -0.29 -10.59 8.00
CA ILE A 149 1.06 -10.51 8.58
C ILE A 149 1.64 -9.10 8.34
N ALA A 150 1.54 -8.58 7.12
CA ALA A 150 2.02 -7.23 6.81
C ALA A 150 1.29 -6.17 7.63
N SER A 151 -0.03 -6.24 7.71
CA SER A 151 -0.86 -5.33 8.52
C SER A 151 -0.52 -5.37 10.02
N PHE A 152 -0.11 -6.53 10.53
CA PHE A 152 0.32 -6.70 11.92
C PHE A 152 1.72 -6.12 12.18
N ILE A 153 2.67 -6.40 11.28
CA ILE A 153 4.07 -5.99 11.46
C ILE A 153 4.23 -4.47 11.27
N ALA A 154 3.49 -3.91 10.40
CA ALA A 154 3.66 -2.57 9.93
C ALA A 154 3.46 -1.48 11.02
N PRO A 155 2.44 -1.51 11.94
CA PRO A 155 2.37 -0.59 13.08
C PRO A 155 3.56 -0.71 14.03
N LEU A 156 4.12 -1.92 14.18
CA LEU A 156 5.30 -2.16 15.03
C LEU A 156 6.54 -1.46 14.46
N ILE A 157 6.71 -1.49 13.14
CA ILE A 157 7.80 -0.79 12.46
C ILE A 157 7.61 0.73 12.57
N ALA A 158 6.37 1.24 12.43
CA ALA A 158 6.08 2.65 12.61
C ALA A 158 6.44 3.14 14.02
N ALA A 159 5.97 2.41 15.02
CA ALA A 159 6.26 2.72 16.43
C ALA A 159 7.75 2.66 16.72
N TRP A 160 8.44 1.65 16.21
CA TRP A 160 9.89 1.52 16.36
C TRP A 160 10.63 2.70 15.69
N GLY A 161 10.26 3.07 14.46
CA GLY A 161 10.84 4.20 13.76
C GLY A 161 10.62 5.54 14.47
N ALA A 162 9.44 5.73 15.08
CA ALA A 162 9.10 6.94 15.83
C ALA A 162 9.89 7.07 17.16
N THR A 163 10.22 5.93 17.81
CA THR A 163 10.87 5.92 19.13
C THR A 163 12.39 5.86 19.08
N THR A 164 13.01 5.61 17.94
CA THR A 164 14.48 5.55 17.81
C THR A 164 15.09 6.93 18.01
N THR A 165 16.01 7.04 18.97
CA THR A 165 16.79 8.27 19.26
C THR A 165 17.73 8.70 18.13
N ALA A 166 18.06 7.77 17.23
CA ALA A 166 18.78 8.02 15.99
C ALA A 166 17.96 7.45 14.83
N PRO A 167 17.04 8.24 14.24
CA PRO A 167 16.21 7.75 13.15
C PRO A 167 17.08 7.32 11.98
N ILE A 168 16.83 6.11 11.48
CA ILE A 168 17.55 5.56 10.32
C ILE A 168 17.34 6.51 9.14
N LEU A 169 18.42 7.05 8.58
CA LEU A 169 18.40 8.04 7.50
C LEU A 169 17.62 9.33 7.82
N GLY A 170 17.35 9.63 9.09
CA GLY A 170 16.54 10.80 9.48
C GLY A 170 15.05 10.66 9.21
N LEU A 171 14.56 9.47 8.83
CA LEU A 171 13.19 9.28 8.34
C LEU A 171 12.15 9.08 9.45
N SER A 172 12.56 8.79 10.72
CA SER A 172 11.60 8.51 11.80
C SER A 172 10.53 7.48 11.36
N TRP A 173 9.24 7.72 11.62
CA TRP A 173 8.15 6.85 11.18
C TRP A 173 8.04 6.71 9.64
N ARG A 174 8.61 7.64 8.87
CA ARG A 174 8.65 7.61 7.40
C ARG A 174 9.49 6.47 6.83
N ILE A 175 10.26 5.77 7.66
CA ILE A 175 10.98 4.55 7.28
C ILE A 175 10.03 3.49 6.70
N LEU A 176 8.77 3.50 7.09
CA LEU A 176 7.75 2.63 6.52
C LEU A 176 7.55 2.84 5.03
N PHE A 177 7.53 4.08 4.58
CA PHE A 177 7.38 4.40 3.16
C PHE A 177 8.60 3.92 2.37
N LEU A 178 9.80 4.05 2.96
CA LEU A 178 11.01 3.51 2.33
C LEU A 178 10.95 1.97 2.21
N LEU A 179 10.56 1.29 3.28
CA LEU A 179 10.41 -0.16 3.25
C LEU A 179 9.36 -0.61 2.23
N PHE A 180 8.24 0.08 2.20
CA PHE A 180 7.19 -0.18 1.24
C PHE A 180 7.66 0.05 -0.21
N PHE A 181 8.42 1.11 -0.45
CA PHE A 181 9.01 1.41 -1.75
C PHE A 181 9.99 0.33 -2.23
N VAL A 182 10.77 -0.25 -1.31
CA VAL A 182 11.76 -1.30 -1.64
C VAL A 182 11.09 -2.65 -1.91
N ILE A 183 9.96 -2.94 -1.24
CA ILE A 183 9.26 -4.24 -1.36
C ILE A 183 8.25 -4.23 -2.52
N GLY A 184 7.60 -3.10 -2.80
CA GLY A 184 6.55 -2.94 -3.82
C GLY A 184 7.11 -2.67 -5.19
#